data_1bca146807d66a876ea9217412c2e033
#
_entry.id   1bca146807d66a876ea9217412c2e033
#
_cell.length_a   1.000
_cell.length_b   1.000
_cell.length_c   1.000
_cell.angle_alpha   90.00
_cell.angle_beta   90.00
_cell.angle_gamma   90.00
#
_symmetry.space_group_name_H-M   'P 1'
#
loop_
_entity.id
_entity.type
_entity.pdbx_description
1 polymer ?
#
loop_
_entity_poly.entity_id
_entity_poly.type
_entity_poly.pdbx_seq_one_letter_code
_entity_poly.pdbx_strand_id
1 'polypeptide(L)'
;LIGVAEALPPSQPLYRIGYLPDPLAWPSLQYVGAGRFDDPIGRFRTLYAAEQRIGAFIESLARYRPSPGTLVELRNVVGAPDLSLLPVVPSDWWVRRCVGRFYLRDGQRWLDLREFGTREALRGELANTLVHLGLPDLDVSTVRSLNRNLTRVIARWAYDHGYNGVAYTSRFDDDLDCWAIFEGAAFRRAGPPEVILPDDPDFRETLHLFNLHF
;
A
#
# COMPACT_ATOMS: atom_id res chain seq x y z
N LEU A 1 6.57 -28.72 -9.87
CA LEU A 1 7.10 -27.39 -9.57
C LEU A 1 5.92 -26.49 -9.18
N ILE A 2 5.95 -25.93 -7.98
CA ILE A 2 4.99 -24.94 -7.53
C ILE A 2 5.28 -23.68 -8.39
N GLY A 3 4.30 -23.27 -9.20
CA GLY A 3 4.44 -22.13 -10.09
C GLY A 3 4.08 -20.81 -9.38
N VAL A 4 4.59 -19.72 -9.91
CA VAL A 4 4.17 -18.37 -9.52
C VAL A 4 2.77 -18.10 -10.04
N ALA A 5 1.82 -17.74 -9.18
CA ALA A 5 0.46 -17.45 -9.56
C ALA A 5 0.33 -16.00 -10.07
N GLU A 6 -0.55 -15.80 -11.03
CA GLU A 6 -0.95 -14.50 -11.53
C GLU A 6 -2.32 -14.12 -10.95
N ALA A 7 -2.41 -12.92 -10.38
CA ALA A 7 -3.68 -12.36 -9.93
C ALA A 7 -4.53 -11.92 -11.14
N LEU A 8 -5.81 -12.19 -11.06
CA LEU A 8 -6.77 -11.62 -12.00
C LEU A 8 -7.17 -10.23 -11.54
N PRO A 9 -7.21 -9.23 -12.44
CA PRO A 9 -7.75 -7.92 -12.10
C PRO A 9 -9.17 -8.02 -11.55
N PRO A 10 -9.52 -7.27 -10.50
CA PRO A 10 -10.88 -7.28 -9.98
C PRO A 10 -11.86 -6.70 -11.00
N SER A 11 -13.09 -7.20 -11.00
CA SER A 11 -14.19 -6.69 -11.84
C SER A 11 -14.67 -5.30 -11.38
N GLN A 12 -14.42 -4.96 -10.13
CA GLN A 12 -14.71 -3.65 -9.55
C GLN A 12 -13.52 -2.70 -9.72
N PRO A 13 -13.75 -1.37 -9.69
CA PRO A 13 -12.65 -0.42 -9.77
C PRO A 13 -11.76 -0.50 -8.54
N LEU A 14 -10.47 -0.26 -8.73
CA LEU A 14 -9.51 0.00 -7.67
C LEU A 14 -9.63 1.46 -7.20
N TYR A 15 -9.33 1.69 -5.93
CA TYR A 15 -9.38 3.00 -5.27
C TYR A 15 -7.99 3.46 -4.85
N ARG A 16 -7.69 4.73 -5.13
CA ARG A 16 -6.45 5.36 -4.70
C ARG A 16 -6.71 6.76 -4.16
N ILE A 17 -6.09 7.09 -3.04
CA ILE A 17 -6.01 8.47 -2.58
C ILE A 17 -4.73 9.10 -3.13
N GLY A 18 -4.89 10.15 -3.90
CA GLY A 18 -3.80 10.90 -4.50
C GLY A 18 -4.02 12.41 -4.39
N TYR A 19 -3.07 13.19 -4.89
CA TYR A 19 -3.17 14.65 -4.87
C TYR A 19 -4.06 15.18 -6.00
N LEU A 20 -4.74 16.29 -5.72
CA LEU A 20 -5.42 17.08 -6.74
C LEU A 20 -4.41 17.68 -7.73
N PRO A 21 -4.76 17.87 -9.01
CA PRO A 21 -6.06 17.54 -9.60
C PRO A 21 -6.15 16.09 -10.08
N ASP A 22 -5.05 15.33 -10.09
CA ASP A 22 -4.99 13.98 -10.64
C ASP A 22 -4.48 12.95 -9.62
N PRO A 23 -5.38 12.24 -8.92
CA PRO A 23 -4.99 11.23 -7.95
C PRO A 23 -4.30 10.01 -8.58
N LEU A 24 -4.40 9.84 -9.88
CA LEU A 24 -3.80 8.72 -10.62
C LEU A 24 -2.52 9.12 -11.35
N ALA A 25 -2.01 10.35 -11.14
CA ALA A 25 -0.70 10.73 -11.64
C ALA A 25 0.40 9.89 -10.97
N TRP A 26 1.39 9.51 -11.76
CA TRP A 26 2.59 8.84 -11.24
C TRP A 26 3.33 9.73 -10.24
N PRO A 27 3.78 9.19 -9.10
CA PRO A 27 4.51 9.97 -8.11
C PRO A 27 5.78 10.57 -8.73
N SER A 28 6.20 11.74 -8.24
CA SER A 28 7.48 12.30 -8.62
C SER A 28 8.64 11.36 -8.25
N LEU A 29 9.67 11.29 -9.06
CA LEU A 29 10.85 10.43 -8.85
C LEU A 29 11.52 10.64 -7.48
N GLN A 30 11.44 11.84 -6.91
CA GLN A 30 11.97 12.15 -5.58
C GLN A 30 11.29 11.37 -4.44
N TYR A 31 10.11 10.78 -4.68
CA TYR A 31 9.37 9.98 -3.70
C TYR A 31 9.50 8.48 -3.92
N VAL A 32 10.20 8.07 -4.97
CA VAL A 32 10.44 6.64 -5.26
C VAL A 32 11.40 6.05 -4.23
N GLY A 33 11.16 4.80 -3.86
CA GLY A 33 11.98 4.08 -2.89
C GLY A 33 11.44 4.15 -1.45
N ALA A 34 10.37 4.93 -1.18
CA ALA A 34 9.75 4.98 0.15
C ALA A 34 8.67 3.91 0.36
N GLY A 35 8.00 3.48 -0.72
CA GLY A 35 6.91 2.51 -0.68
C GLY A 35 7.37 1.06 -0.47
N ARG A 36 6.40 0.19 -0.18
CA ARG A 36 6.63 -1.23 0.07
C ARG A 36 7.13 -1.98 -1.17
N PHE A 37 6.57 -1.66 -2.32
CA PHE A 37 6.91 -2.27 -3.60
C PHE A 37 7.51 -1.24 -4.56
N ASP A 38 8.21 -0.25 -4.03
CA ASP A 38 8.98 0.67 -4.86
C ASP A 38 10.28 0.00 -5.31
N ASP A 39 10.75 0.41 -6.47
CA ASP A 39 12.06 -0.01 -6.92
C ASP A 39 13.19 0.61 -6.07
N PRO A 40 14.14 -0.20 -5.56
CA PRO A 40 15.23 0.30 -4.72
C PRO A 40 16.11 1.37 -5.39
N ILE A 41 16.22 1.35 -6.71
CA ILE A 41 17.08 2.26 -7.48
C ILE A 41 16.30 3.14 -8.49
N GLY A 42 14.97 3.16 -8.39
CA GLY A 42 14.13 4.09 -9.13
C GLY A 42 13.97 3.83 -10.63
N ARG A 43 14.06 2.56 -11.09
CA ARG A 43 13.82 2.21 -12.50
C ARG A 43 12.37 2.39 -12.92
N PHE A 44 11.45 2.24 -11.99
CA PHE A 44 10.03 2.44 -12.20
C PHE A 44 9.39 3.11 -10.99
N ARG A 45 8.30 3.80 -11.24
CA ARG A 45 7.41 4.37 -10.22
C ARG A 45 6.29 3.40 -9.91
N THR A 46 5.74 3.49 -8.69
CA THR A 46 4.66 2.60 -8.26
C THR A 46 3.44 3.42 -7.83
N LEU A 47 2.25 3.05 -8.37
CA LEU A 47 0.97 3.50 -7.85
C LEU A 47 0.43 2.44 -6.90
N TYR A 48 -0.02 2.87 -5.73
CA TYR A 48 -0.67 2.00 -4.74
C TYR A 48 -2.18 2.24 -4.77
N ALA A 49 -2.95 1.16 -4.78
CA ALA A 49 -4.41 1.18 -4.76
C ALA A 49 -4.95 0.03 -3.92
N ALA A 50 -6.22 0.10 -3.55
CA ALA A 50 -6.93 -0.95 -2.83
C ALA A 50 -8.22 -1.33 -3.57
N GLU A 51 -8.68 -2.57 -3.38
CA GLU A 51 -9.95 -3.03 -3.92
C GLU A 51 -11.14 -2.42 -3.17
N GLN A 52 -10.99 -2.23 -1.86
CA GLN A 52 -11.98 -1.60 -1.01
C GLN A 52 -11.65 -0.10 -0.85
N ARG A 53 -12.67 0.76 -0.98
CA ARG A 53 -12.48 2.22 -0.88
C ARG A 53 -11.88 2.62 0.48
N ILE A 54 -12.37 2.04 1.57
CA ILE A 54 -11.84 2.24 2.92
C ILE A 54 -10.36 1.81 3.02
N GLY A 55 -9.93 0.76 2.30
CA GLY A 55 -8.54 0.32 2.27
C GLY A 55 -7.59 1.41 1.77
N ALA A 56 -8.02 2.21 0.78
CA ALA A 56 -7.24 3.34 0.30
C ALA A 56 -7.05 4.43 1.38
N PHE A 57 -8.05 4.67 2.24
CA PHE A 57 -7.93 5.58 3.39
C PHE A 57 -7.02 5.00 4.46
N ILE A 58 -7.19 3.72 4.82
CA ILE A 58 -6.36 3.02 5.81
C ILE A 58 -4.89 3.10 5.43
N GLU A 59 -4.53 2.72 4.20
CA GLU A 59 -3.14 2.77 3.73
C GLU A 59 -2.58 4.22 3.69
N SER A 60 -3.40 5.20 3.35
CA SER A 60 -2.96 6.60 3.26
C SER A 60 -2.81 7.28 4.62
N LEU A 61 -3.68 6.97 5.58
CA LEU A 61 -3.70 7.57 6.91
C LEU A 61 -2.81 6.83 7.92
N ALA A 62 -2.41 5.60 7.63
CA ALA A 62 -1.57 4.79 8.50
C ALA A 62 -0.27 5.47 8.96
N ARG A 63 0.24 6.42 8.17
CA ARG A 63 1.42 7.23 8.52
C ARG A 63 1.23 8.15 9.72
N TYR A 64 -0.02 8.50 10.02
CA TYR A 64 -0.39 9.35 11.16
C TYR A 64 -0.70 8.53 12.42
N ARG A 65 -0.78 7.21 12.31
CA ARG A 65 -1.05 6.34 13.43
C ARG A 65 0.08 6.45 14.46
N PRO A 66 -0.23 6.76 15.72
CA PRO A 66 0.79 6.88 16.77
C PRO A 66 1.50 5.54 16.98
N SER A 67 2.81 5.59 17.17
CA SER A 67 3.56 4.40 17.54
C SER A 67 3.18 3.93 18.96
N PRO A 68 3.32 2.62 19.27
CA PRO A 68 3.13 2.16 20.65
C PRO A 68 4.00 2.91 21.66
N GLY A 69 5.23 3.29 21.30
CA GLY A 69 6.11 4.12 22.14
C GLY A 69 5.49 5.48 22.45
N THR A 70 5.01 6.18 21.42
CA THR A 70 4.30 7.46 21.60
C THR A 70 3.09 7.33 22.53
N LEU A 71 2.32 6.24 22.42
CA LEU A 71 1.17 6.00 23.30
C LEU A 71 1.59 5.77 24.75
N VAL A 72 2.71 5.07 24.99
CA VAL A 72 3.26 4.89 26.34
C VAL A 72 3.73 6.20 26.94
N GLU A 73 4.47 7.00 26.16
CA GLU A 73 4.94 8.32 26.60
C GLU A 73 3.78 9.24 26.97
N LEU A 74 2.74 9.31 26.14
CA LEU A 74 1.54 10.11 26.42
C LEU A 74 0.85 9.68 27.72
N ARG A 75 0.71 8.38 27.98
CA ARG A 75 0.13 7.86 29.23
C ARG A 75 0.95 8.25 30.46
N ASN A 76 2.27 8.24 30.34
CA ASN A 76 3.17 8.59 31.45
C ASN A 76 3.16 10.08 31.76
N VAL A 77 2.94 10.94 30.77
CA VAL A 77 2.93 12.41 30.95
C VAL A 77 1.58 12.93 31.47
N VAL A 78 0.47 12.32 31.08
CA VAL A 78 -0.88 12.90 31.28
C VAL A 78 -1.80 12.05 32.15
N GLY A 79 -1.41 10.84 32.53
CA GLY A 79 -2.18 9.94 33.42
C GLY A 79 -3.41 9.28 32.79
N ALA A 80 -4.12 9.96 31.91
CA ALA A 80 -5.08 9.45 30.94
C ALA A 80 -4.72 10.05 29.57
N PRO A 81 -4.89 9.36 28.46
CA PRO A 81 -4.54 9.92 27.16
C PRO A 81 -5.41 11.17 26.91
N ASP A 82 -4.81 12.33 27.06
CA ASP A 82 -5.41 13.56 26.54
C ASP A 82 -5.40 13.42 25.02
N LEU A 83 -6.58 13.20 24.44
CA LEU A 83 -6.76 13.01 23.00
C LEU A 83 -6.23 14.20 22.19
N SER A 84 -6.14 15.39 22.81
CA SER A 84 -5.56 16.58 22.16
C SER A 84 -4.07 16.47 21.86
N LEU A 85 -3.38 15.51 22.48
CA LEU A 85 -1.94 15.24 22.26
C LEU A 85 -1.69 14.13 21.23
N LEU A 86 -2.74 13.47 20.72
CA LEU A 86 -2.60 12.47 19.67
C LEU A 86 -2.22 13.14 18.33
N PRO A 87 -1.53 12.41 17.44
CA PRO A 87 -1.21 12.94 16.13
C PRO A 87 -2.47 13.38 15.38
N VAL A 88 -2.45 14.62 14.96
CA VAL A 88 -3.53 15.25 14.23
C VAL A 88 -3.28 15.04 12.73
N VAL A 89 -4.31 14.58 12.02
CA VAL A 89 -4.29 14.63 10.55
C VAL A 89 -4.36 16.11 10.15
N PRO A 90 -3.38 16.63 9.37
CA PRO A 90 -3.41 18.03 8.98
C PRO A 90 -4.73 18.44 8.34
N SER A 91 -5.28 19.58 8.71
CA SER A 91 -6.57 20.06 8.22
C SER A 91 -6.61 20.26 6.69
N ASP A 92 -5.46 20.42 6.05
CA ASP A 92 -5.33 20.50 4.59
C ASP A 92 -5.19 19.13 3.91
N TRP A 93 -5.16 18.02 4.67
CA TRP A 93 -4.93 16.70 4.12
C TRP A 93 -6.01 16.31 3.10
N TRP A 94 -7.29 16.45 3.45
CA TRP A 94 -8.40 16.13 2.54
C TRP A 94 -8.62 17.22 1.48
N VAL A 95 -8.28 18.48 1.78
CA VAL A 95 -8.41 19.59 0.81
C VAL A 95 -7.46 19.41 -0.38
N ARG A 96 -6.30 18.80 -0.15
CA ARG A 96 -5.28 18.58 -1.19
C ARG A 96 -5.39 17.24 -1.89
N ARG A 97 -6.31 16.36 -1.45
CA ARG A 97 -6.43 15.00 -1.96
C ARG A 97 -7.82 14.70 -2.46
N CYS A 98 -7.88 13.67 -3.28
CA CYS A 98 -9.12 13.13 -3.81
C CYS A 98 -8.98 11.63 -4.02
N VAL A 99 -10.12 10.95 -4.15
CA VAL A 99 -10.17 9.53 -4.48
C VAL A 99 -10.22 9.37 -5.99
N GLY A 100 -9.24 8.66 -6.53
CA GLY A 100 -9.24 8.19 -7.92
C GLY A 100 -9.77 6.77 -8.01
N ARG A 101 -10.56 6.50 -9.05
CA ARG A 101 -11.07 5.16 -9.35
C ARG A 101 -10.63 4.74 -10.74
N PHE A 102 -10.23 3.47 -10.89
CA PHE A 102 -9.79 2.96 -12.17
C PHE A 102 -9.87 1.44 -12.24
N TYR A 103 -9.91 0.93 -13.46
CA TYR A 103 -9.85 -0.50 -13.76
C TYR A 103 -8.50 -0.82 -14.37
N LEU A 104 -7.89 -1.92 -13.99
CA LEU A 104 -6.74 -2.49 -14.68
C LEU A 104 -7.18 -3.00 -16.06
N ARG A 105 -6.30 -2.91 -17.05
CA ARG A 105 -6.58 -3.43 -18.40
C ARG A 105 -6.25 -4.91 -18.46
N ASP A 106 -7.00 -5.63 -19.29
CA ASP A 106 -6.71 -7.03 -19.62
C ASP A 106 -5.38 -7.19 -20.37
N GLY A 107 -4.85 -8.41 -20.37
CA GLY A 107 -3.61 -8.75 -21.07
C GLY A 107 -2.34 -8.31 -20.34
N GLN A 108 -2.44 -7.88 -19.11
CA GLN A 108 -1.32 -7.55 -18.23
C GLN A 108 -1.12 -8.63 -17.18
N ARG A 109 0.12 -8.78 -16.72
CA ARG A 109 0.52 -9.81 -15.76
C ARG A 109 0.67 -9.19 -14.36
N TRP A 110 0.05 -9.80 -13.38
CA TRP A 110 0.05 -9.35 -12.00
C TRP A 110 0.55 -10.46 -11.09
N LEU A 111 1.65 -10.23 -10.40
CA LEU A 111 2.18 -11.20 -9.43
C LEU A 111 1.21 -11.31 -8.24
N ASP A 112 0.68 -12.50 -7.97
CA ASP A 112 -0.17 -12.70 -6.79
C ASP A 112 0.66 -13.13 -5.58
N LEU A 113 1.02 -12.17 -4.74
CA LEU A 113 1.80 -12.43 -3.53
C LEU A 113 0.93 -12.95 -2.36
N ARG A 114 -0.40 -12.94 -2.51
CA ARG A 114 -1.36 -13.50 -1.55
C ARG A 114 -1.33 -15.02 -1.57
N GLU A 115 -0.98 -15.60 -2.72
CA GLU A 115 -0.93 -17.04 -2.93
C GLU A 115 0.29 -17.69 -2.25
N PHE A 116 0.03 -18.77 -1.50
CA PHE A 116 1.08 -19.55 -0.85
C PHE A 116 2.13 -20.06 -1.86
N GLY A 117 1.67 -20.63 -2.98
CA GLY A 117 2.56 -21.17 -4.03
C GLY A 117 3.52 -20.12 -4.60
N THR A 118 3.07 -18.87 -4.78
CA THR A 118 3.92 -17.77 -5.22
C THR A 118 5.02 -17.47 -4.22
N ARG A 119 4.68 -17.41 -2.92
CA ARG A 119 5.67 -17.15 -1.86
C ARG A 119 6.70 -18.27 -1.79
N GLU A 120 6.29 -19.53 -1.90
CA GLU A 120 7.21 -20.68 -1.93
C GLU A 120 8.15 -20.65 -3.15
N ALA A 121 7.62 -20.32 -4.33
CA ALA A 121 8.45 -20.17 -5.53
C ALA A 121 9.48 -19.05 -5.36
N LEU A 122 9.04 -17.87 -4.90
CA LEU A 122 9.93 -16.73 -4.64
C LEU A 122 10.93 -17.00 -3.52
N ARG A 123 10.58 -17.81 -2.52
CA ARG A 123 11.48 -18.24 -1.46
C ARG A 123 12.68 -19.00 -2.04
N GLY A 124 12.45 -19.87 -3.00
CA GLY A 124 13.50 -20.57 -3.72
C GLY A 124 14.36 -19.65 -4.58
N GLU A 125 13.71 -18.83 -5.40
CA GLU A 125 14.37 -17.89 -6.32
C GLU A 125 15.19 -16.83 -5.60
N LEU A 126 14.72 -16.34 -4.46
CA LEU A 126 15.34 -15.26 -3.69
C LEU A 126 16.16 -15.78 -2.50
N ALA A 127 16.45 -17.08 -2.41
CA ALA A 127 17.12 -17.67 -1.24
C ALA A 127 18.43 -16.94 -0.85
N ASN A 128 19.29 -16.65 -1.82
CA ASN A 128 20.53 -15.91 -1.58
C ASN A 128 20.27 -14.49 -1.04
N THR A 129 19.22 -13.84 -1.55
CA THR A 129 18.84 -12.50 -1.11
C THR A 129 18.25 -12.51 0.30
N LEU A 130 17.45 -13.52 0.64
CA LEU A 130 16.93 -13.70 2.01
C LEU A 130 18.07 -13.84 3.02
N VAL A 131 19.06 -14.65 2.72
CA VAL A 131 20.26 -14.82 3.57
C VAL A 131 21.00 -13.47 3.72
N HIS A 132 21.22 -12.75 2.63
CA HIS A 132 21.88 -11.43 2.66
C HIS A 132 21.11 -10.39 3.49
N LEU A 133 19.77 -10.45 3.47
CA LEU A 133 18.91 -9.56 4.26
C LEU A 133 18.75 -10.01 5.73
N GLY A 134 19.36 -11.15 6.11
CA GLY A 134 19.22 -11.74 7.44
C GLY A 134 17.79 -12.21 7.74
N LEU A 135 17.02 -12.57 6.71
CA LEU A 135 15.67 -13.05 6.84
C LEU A 135 15.65 -14.58 6.83
N PRO A 136 15.01 -15.20 7.83
CA PRO A 136 14.98 -16.67 7.95
C PRO A 136 14.04 -17.30 6.93
N ASP A 137 13.05 -16.57 6.45
CA ASP A 137 12.00 -17.08 5.55
C ASP A 137 11.32 -15.98 4.74
N LEU A 138 10.54 -16.42 3.72
CA LEU A 138 9.60 -15.61 2.97
C LEU A 138 8.18 -16.10 3.24
N ASP A 139 7.53 -15.52 4.23
CA ASP A 139 6.19 -15.84 4.65
C ASP A 139 5.28 -14.57 4.69
N VAL A 140 4.04 -14.73 5.11
CA VAL A 140 3.09 -13.62 5.23
C VAL A 140 3.61 -12.55 6.22
N SER A 141 4.27 -12.96 7.30
CA SER A 141 4.74 -12.04 8.34
C SER A 141 5.88 -11.16 7.82
N THR A 142 6.82 -11.74 7.07
CA THR A 142 7.93 -11.02 6.46
C THR A 142 7.46 -10.06 5.36
N VAL A 143 6.50 -10.47 4.53
CA VAL A 143 5.88 -9.61 3.51
C VAL A 143 5.16 -8.42 4.12
N ARG A 144 4.47 -8.59 5.25
CA ARG A 144 3.72 -7.54 5.95
C ARG A 144 4.55 -6.75 6.95
N SER A 145 5.80 -7.12 7.19
CA SER A 145 6.67 -6.46 8.17
C SER A 145 6.90 -4.98 7.86
N LEU A 146 7.38 -4.23 8.85
CA LEU A 146 7.81 -2.84 8.66
C LEU A 146 9.06 -2.73 7.81
N ASN A 147 9.91 -3.77 7.81
CA ASN A 147 11.07 -3.84 6.93
C ASN A 147 10.62 -4.09 5.49
N ARG A 148 10.84 -3.09 4.63
CA ARG A 148 10.41 -3.11 3.23
C ARG A 148 11.46 -3.65 2.27
N ASN A 149 12.63 -4.05 2.74
CA ASN A 149 13.72 -4.47 1.85
C ASN A 149 13.33 -5.69 1.02
N LEU A 150 12.71 -6.70 1.65
CA LEU A 150 12.24 -7.88 0.94
C LEU A 150 11.20 -7.56 -0.14
N THR A 151 10.17 -6.79 0.21
CA THR A 151 9.09 -6.49 -0.74
C THR A 151 9.56 -5.62 -1.91
N ARG A 152 10.58 -4.78 -1.71
CA ARG A 152 11.24 -4.04 -2.80
C ARG A 152 12.05 -4.95 -3.72
N VAL A 153 12.72 -5.96 -3.16
CA VAL A 153 13.39 -7.00 -3.96
C VAL A 153 12.37 -7.80 -4.76
N ILE A 154 11.25 -8.17 -4.14
CA ILE A 154 10.14 -8.86 -4.85
C ILE A 154 9.59 -7.98 -5.98
N ALA A 155 9.38 -6.69 -5.74
CA ALA A 155 8.91 -5.75 -6.76
C ALA A 155 9.89 -5.67 -7.95
N ARG A 156 11.19 -5.59 -7.68
CA ARG A 156 12.23 -5.62 -8.71
C ARG A 156 12.20 -6.93 -9.48
N TRP A 157 12.15 -8.06 -8.78
CA TRP A 157 12.06 -9.37 -9.41
C TRP A 157 10.84 -9.45 -10.33
N ALA A 158 9.66 -9.05 -9.84
CA ALA A 158 8.43 -9.04 -10.63
C ALA A 158 8.56 -8.17 -11.89
N TYR A 159 9.09 -6.97 -11.76
CA TYR A 159 9.32 -6.07 -12.89
C TYR A 159 10.26 -6.67 -13.92
N ASP A 160 11.39 -7.23 -13.50
CA ASP A 160 12.40 -7.86 -14.38
C ASP A 160 11.85 -9.14 -15.08
N HIS A 161 10.78 -9.77 -14.53
CA HIS A 161 10.06 -10.91 -15.11
C HIS A 161 8.81 -10.50 -15.91
N GLY A 162 8.65 -9.22 -16.21
CA GLY A 162 7.58 -8.70 -17.07
C GLY A 162 6.20 -8.64 -16.41
N TYR A 163 6.13 -8.60 -15.06
CA TYR A 163 4.89 -8.29 -14.36
C TYR A 163 4.63 -6.77 -14.37
N ASN A 164 3.37 -6.39 -14.47
CA ASN A 164 2.92 -5.00 -14.45
C ASN A 164 2.66 -4.50 -13.03
N GLY A 165 2.78 -5.36 -12.03
CA GLY A 165 2.59 -5.02 -10.62
C GLY A 165 2.41 -6.25 -9.75
N VAL A 166 2.06 -6.00 -8.48
CA VAL A 166 1.89 -7.00 -7.43
C VAL A 166 0.55 -6.82 -6.75
N ALA A 167 -0.24 -7.90 -6.66
CA ALA A 167 -1.40 -8.00 -5.79
C ALA A 167 -0.96 -8.53 -4.42
N TYR A 168 -1.37 -7.88 -3.35
CA TYR A 168 -0.97 -8.24 -1.99
C TYR A 168 -2.06 -7.86 -0.98
N THR A 169 -2.05 -8.49 0.20
CA THR A 169 -2.96 -8.13 1.29
C THR A 169 -2.34 -7.04 2.17
N SER A 170 -3.16 -6.09 2.61
CA SER A 170 -2.73 -5.05 3.54
C SER A 170 -2.13 -5.64 4.83
N ARG A 171 -1.22 -4.89 5.45
CA ARG A 171 -0.71 -5.26 6.78
C ARG A 171 -1.69 -4.94 7.92
N PHE A 172 -2.75 -4.21 7.63
CA PHE A 172 -3.68 -3.72 8.64
C PHE A 172 -4.92 -4.60 8.80
N ASP A 173 -5.28 -5.33 7.75
CA ASP A 173 -6.44 -6.20 7.75
C ASP A 173 -6.29 -7.29 6.67
N ASP A 174 -6.74 -8.50 6.97
CA ASP A 174 -6.66 -9.64 6.07
C ASP A 174 -7.66 -9.54 4.91
N ASP A 175 -8.74 -8.79 5.09
CA ASP A 175 -9.78 -8.58 4.09
C ASP A 175 -9.51 -7.39 3.16
N LEU A 176 -8.38 -6.71 3.32
CA LEU A 176 -8.00 -5.57 2.50
C LEU A 176 -6.98 -5.96 1.43
N ASP A 177 -7.45 -6.15 0.20
CA ASP A 177 -6.60 -6.41 -0.95
C ASP A 177 -6.07 -5.13 -1.59
N CYS A 178 -4.77 -5.12 -1.81
CA CYS A 178 -4.01 -3.98 -2.32
C CYS A 178 -3.23 -4.34 -3.58
N TRP A 179 -2.97 -3.32 -4.39
CA TRP A 179 -2.25 -3.43 -5.65
C TRP A 179 -1.13 -2.41 -5.74
N ALA A 180 0.06 -2.87 -6.02
CA ALA A 180 1.21 -2.07 -6.38
C ALA A 180 1.38 -2.14 -7.91
N ILE A 181 1.06 -1.06 -8.60
CA ILE A 181 1.01 -0.99 -10.06
C ILE A 181 2.28 -0.31 -10.53
N PHE A 182 3.05 -0.96 -11.39
CA PHE A 182 4.31 -0.44 -11.90
C PHE A 182 4.09 0.48 -13.08
N GLU A 183 4.96 1.47 -13.21
CA GLU A 183 4.96 2.40 -14.33
C GLU A 183 5.03 1.64 -15.67
N GLY A 184 4.20 2.08 -16.63
CA GLY A 184 4.01 1.38 -17.89
C GLY A 184 2.78 0.48 -17.91
N ALA A 185 2.21 0.11 -16.76
CA ALA A 185 0.93 -0.59 -16.73
C ALA A 185 -0.21 0.30 -17.24
N ALA A 186 -1.10 -0.30 -18.01
CA ALA A 186 -2.26 0.38 -18.56
C ALA A 186 -3.48 0.24 -17.63
N PHE A 187 -4.20 1.33 -17.42
CA PHE A 187 -5.46 1.33 -16.68
C PHE A 187 -6.47 2.29 -17.33
N ARG A 188 -7.74 2.12 -17.01
CA ARG A 188 -8.84 2.98 -17.48
C ARG A 188 -9.51 3.65 -16.28
N ARG A 189 -9.59 4.97 -16.30
CA ARG A 189 -10.31 5.73 -15.26
C ARG A 189 -11.78 5.34 -15.20
N ALA A 190 -12.32 5.24 -14.00
CA ALA A 190 -13.71 4.89 -13.73
C ALA A 190 -14.59 6.12 -13.42
N GLY A 191 -14.19 7.31 -13.85
CA GLY A 191 -14.89 8.57 -13.64
C GLY A 191 -13.95 9.70 -13.21
N PRO A 192 -14.51 10.88 -12.89
CA PRO A 192 -13.73 11.99 -12.35
C PRO A 192 -13.24 11.68 -10.93
N PRO A 193 -12.21 12.39 -10.45
CA PRO A 193 -11.79 12.34 -9.06
C PRO A 193 -12.91 12.72 -8.10
N GLU A 194 -13.03 12.00 -6.98
CA GLU A 194 -13.99 12.29 -5.93
C GLU A 194 -13.33 13.14 -4.84
N VAL A 195 -13.93 14.27 -4.52
CA VAL A 195 -13.47 15.14 -3.42
C VAL A 195 -13.71 14.43 -2.09
N ILE A 196 -12.73 14.49 -1.20
CA ILE A 196 -12.86 13.97 0.17
C ILE A 196 -13.46 15.07 1.04
N LEU A 197 -14.61 14.80 1.65
CA LEU A 197 -15.26 15.71 2.59
C LEU A 197 -14.91 15.30 4.04
N PRO A 198 -14.98 16.23 4.99
CA PRO A 198 -14.74 15.92 6.41
C PRO A 198 -15.69 14.88 6.99
N ASP A 199 -16.89 14.71 6.42
CA ASP A 199 -17.92 13.75 6.81
C ASP A 199 -17.95 12.49 5.91
N ASP A 200 -16.98 12.33 5.01
CA ASP A 200 -16.83 11.12 4.20
C ASP A 200 -16.77 9.87 5.10
N PRO A 201 -17.65 8.88 4.89
CA PRO A 201 -17.81 7.75 5.81
C PRO A 201 -16.52 6.92 5.96
N ASP A 202 -15.80 6.62 4.87
CA ASP A 202 -14.58 5.82 4.94
C ASP A 202 -13.43 6.61 5.58
N PHE A 203 -13.39 7.95 5.36
CA PHE A 203 -12.45 8.81 6.02
C PHE A 203 -12.70 8.83 7.53
N ARG A 204 -13.95 9.04 7.96
CA ARG A 204 -14.35 9.07 9.37
C ARG A 204 -14.10 7.73 10.06
N GLU A 205 -14.47 6.62 9.41
CA GLU A 205 -14.23 5.28 9.94
C GLU A 205 -12.74 5.02 10.13
N THR A 206 -11.91 5.40 9.16
CA THR A 206 -10.46 5.25 9.29
C THR A 206 -9.87 6.08 10.42
N LEU A 207 -10.36 7.31 10.63
CA LEU A 207 -9.96 8.14 11.78
C LEU A 207 -10.33 7.45 13.10
N HIS A 208 -11.53 6.90 13.17
CA HIS A 208 -11.98 6.15 14.34
C HIS A 208 -11.11 4.92 14.62
N LEU A 209 -10.88 4.07 13.60
CA LEU A 209 -10.06 2.85 13.72
C LEU A 209 -8.62 3.14 14.18
N PHE A 210 -8.05 4.25 13.76
CA PHE A 210 -6.68 4.62 14.12
C PHE A 210 -6.59 5.57 15.30
N ASN A 211 -7.74 5.96 15.87
CA ASN A 211 -7.84 6.97 16.92
C ASN A 211 -7.12 8.28 16.55
N LEU A 212 -7.44 8.78 15.35
CA LEU A 212 -6.89 10.02 14.80
C LEU A 212 -7.92 11.15 14.90
N HIS A 213 -7.41 12.39 14.99
CA HIS A 213 -8.21 13.61 14.98
C HIS A 213 -7.74 14.56 13.88
N PHE A 214 -8.56 15.55 13.55
CA PHE A 214 -8.26 16.66 12.63
C PHE A 214 -8.88 17.97 13.12
#